data_ef3afebcef97c252d1ef2868cac908b8
#
_entry.id   ef3afebcef97c252d1ef2868cac908b8
#
_cell.length_a   1.000
_cell.length_b   1.000
_cell.length_c   1.000
_cell.angle_alpha   90.00
_cell.angle_beta   90.00
_cell.angle_gamma   90.00
#
_symmetry.space_group_name_H-M   'P 1'
#
loop_
_entity.id
_entity.type
_entity.pdbx_description
1 polymer ?
#
loop_
_entity_poly.entity_id
_entity_poly.type
_entity_poly.pdbx_seq_one_letter_code
_entity_poly.pdbx_strand_id
1 'polypeptide(L)'
;DYIGEEVWQMCGKDTYITVYVPDSEDGINMLEAVRSAAKALKAGGNADMDGKREIRSGNIQGEDWANNWKQYFKPFTVDHILIKPTWEEIPKEHEDKLLIQIDPGTAFGTGKHETTQLCIRQLVHYVKPGMKVLDLGTGSGILGITAIKLGAESVFGTDLDENAITAVGGNLDSNGIPKERFAVAQGNIIDDPAVQDAAGYGCYDIAVANILADVIIE
;
A
#
# COMPACT_ATOMS: atom_id res chain seq x y z
N ASP A 1 -7.13 -0.23 11.70
CA ASP A 1 -6.33 0.97 11.38
C ASP A 1 -5.41 1.25 12.56
N TYR A 2 -4.16 0.80 12.44
CA TYR A 2 -3.15 0.99 13.47
C TYR A 2 -2.44 2.31 13.21
N ILE A 3 -2.64 3.29 14.08
CA ILE A 3 -1.87 4.53 14.07
C ILE A 3 -0.57 4.24 14.82
N GLY A 4 0.56 4.19 14.13
CA GLY A 4 1.87 3.91 14.71
C GLY A 4 2.27 4.95 15.77
N GLU A 5 3.09 4.53 16.72
CA GLU A 5 3.56 5.34 17.85
C GLU A 5 4.26 6.65 17.40
N GLU A 6 4.86 6.65 16.21
CA GLU A 6 5.50 7.82 15.61
C GLU A 6 4.51 8.95 15.27
N VAL A 7 3.25 8.62 14.92
CA VAL A 7 2.21 9.61 14.68
C VAL A 7 1.81 10.33 15.96
N TRP A 8 1.87 9.65 17.11
CA TRP A 8 1.62 10.24 18.43
C TRP A 8 2.71 11.23 18.84
N GLN A 9 3.95 11.01 18.42
CA GLN A 9 5.07 11.93 18.72
C GLN A 9 5.06 13.18 17.83
N MET A 10 4.48 13.12 16.63
CA MET A 10 4.32 14.26 15.72
C MET A 10 3.13 15.15 16.06
N CYS A 11 2.10 14.62 16.70
CA CYS A 11 0.97 15.39 17.21
C CYS A 11 1.40 16.01 18.54
N GLY A 12 1.80 17.28 18.55
CA GLY A 12 2.10 18.01 19.79
C GLY A 12 1.09 17.75 20.92
N LYS A 13 0.94 18.62 21.89
CA LYS A 13 0.01 18.45 23.02
C LYS A 13 -1.47 18.37 22.66
N ASP A 14 -1.84 18.61 21.40
CA ASP A 14 -3.23 18.60 20.92
C ASP A 14 -3.53 17.32 20.15
N THR A 15 -4.46 16.52 20.63
CA THR A 15 -4.98 15.33 19.92
C THR A 15 -6.17 15.75 19.08
N TYR A 16 -6.19 15.36 17.80
CA TYR A 16 -7.31 15.64 16.91
C TYR A 16 -7.73 14.41 16.12
N ILE A 17 -9.00 14.37 15.74
CA ILE A 17 -9.56 13.37 14.82
C ILE A 17 -9.98 14.10 13.57
N THR A 18 -9.48 13.66 12.41
CA THR A 18 -9.88 14.18 11.10
C THR A 18 -10.85 13.21 10.46
N VAL A 19 -11.98 13.73 10.03
CA VAL A 19 -13.01 12.98 9.28
C VAL A 19 -13.21 13.66 7.94
N TYR A 20 -13.10 12.87 6.87
CA TYR A 20 -13.39 13.33 5.51
C TYR A 20 -14.81 12.93 5.12
N VAL A 21 -15.56 13.87 4.59
CA VAL A 21 -16.92 13.65 4.10
C VAL A 21 -17.01 14.12 2.64
N PRO A 22 -17.81 13.46 1.79
CA PRO A 22 -17.98 13.86 0.41
C PRO A 22 -18.66 15.25 0.33
N ASP A 23 -18.35 15.99 -0.73
CA ASP A 23 -19.05 17.26 -1.04
C ASP A 23 -20.40 16.97 -1.71
N SER A 24 -21.35 16.52 -0.90
CA SER A 24 -22.68 16.09 -1.30
C SER A 24 -23.68 16.36 -0.17
N GLU A 25 -24.98 16.23 -0.45
CA GLU A 25 -26.02 16.34 0.56
C GLU A 25 -25.84 15.37 1.73
N ASP A 26 -25.39 14.13 1.43
CA ASP A 26 -25.06 13.14 2.45
C ASP A 26 -23.85 13.58 3.30
N GLY A 27 -22.82 14.15 2.70
CA GLY A 27 -21.67 14.68 3.43
C GLY A 27 -22.02 15.85 4.34
N ILE A 28 -22.93 16.72 3.93
CA ILE A 28 -23.46 17.80 4.77
C ILE A 28 -24.20 17.22 5.99
N ASN A 29 -25.06 16.23 5.77
CA ASN A 29 -25.78 15.53 6.83
C ASN A 29 -24.84 14.82 7.81
N MET A 30 -23.79 14.19 7.32
CA MET A 30 -22.72 13.57 8.14
C MET A 30 -22.01 14.62 9.01
N LEU A 31 -21.67 15.77 8.42
CA LEU A 31 -20.99 16.86 9.14
C LEU A 31 -21.88 17.44 10.25
N GLU A 32 -23.18 17.60 10.01
CA GLU A 32 -24.14 18.04 11.01
C GLU A 32 -24.31 17.02 12.14
N ALA A 33 -24.33 15.74 11.82
CA ALA A 33 -24.36 14.65 12.82
C ALA A 33 -23.12 14.68 13.72
N VAL A 34 -21.92 14.84 13.15
CA VAL A 34 -20.67 14.96 13.90
C VAL A 34 -20.67 16.20 14.80
N ARG A 35 -21.14 17.35 14.29
CA ARG A 35 -21.26 18.60 15.09
C ARG A 35 -22.25 18.44 16.25
N SER A 36 -23.36 17.75 16.00
CA SER A 36 -24.39 17.51 17.02
C SER A 36 -23.88 16.57 18.11
N ALA A 37 -23.21 15.47 17.72
CA ALA A 37 -22.60 14.53 18.66
C ALA A 37 -21.52 15.21 19.52
N ALA A 38 -20.67 16.04 18.92
CA ALA A 38 -19.65 16.78 19.65
C ALA A 38 -20.24 17.82 20.64
N LYS A 39 -21.38 18.46 20.29
CA LYS A 39 -22.11 19.32 21.22
C LYS A 39 -22.71 18.54 22.38
N ALA A 40 -23.27 17.37 22.12
CA ALA A 40 -23.83 16.49 23.16
C ALA A 40 -22.74 16.01 24.13
N LEU A 41 -21.55 15.68 23.64
CA LEU A 41 -20.39 15.31 24.48
C LEU A 41 -19.91 16.48 25.36
N LYS A 42 -20.03 17.74 24.88
CA LYS A 42 -19.73 18.94 25.69
C LYS A 42 -20.76 19.15 26.81
N ALA A 43 -22.03 18.85 26.53
CA ALA A 43 -23.11 19.03 27.49
C ALA A 43 -23.19 17.93 28.55
N GLY A 44 -22.66 16.75 28.27
CA GLY A 44 -22.73 15.56 29.13
C GLY A 44 -21.75 15.51 30.32
N GLY A 45 -20.98 16.58 30.56
CA GLY A 45 -20.30 16.87 31.85
C GLY A 45 -19.41 15.79 32.46
N ASN A 46 -18.56 15.11 31.67
CA ASN A 46 -17.44 14.35 32.25
C ASN A 46 -16.29 15.32 32.58
N ALA A 47 -16.21 15.72 33.84
CA ALA A 47 -15.30 16.75 34.34
C ALA A 47 -13.79 16.38 34.25
N ASP A 48 -13.46 15.15 33.91
CA ASP A 48 -12.07 14.68 33.83
C ASP A 48 -11.40 14.83 32.48
N MET A 49 -12.07 15.42 31.48
CA MET A 49 -11.51 15.67 30.15
C MET A 49 -11.43 17.18 29.86
N ASP A 50 -10.52 17.85 30.51
CA ASP A 50 -10.32 19.31 30.46
C ASP A 50 -9.54 19.75 29.21
N GLY A 51 -9.99 19.33 28.02
CA GLY A 51 -9.42 19.72 26.73
C GLY A 51 -10.33 20.71 25.96
N LYS A 52 -9.74 21.72 25.31
CA LYS A 52 -10.43 22.55 24.32
C LYS A 52 -10.90 21.66 23.16
N ARG A 53 -12.20 21.39 23.11
CA ARG A 53 -12.82 20.66 22.00
C ARG A 53 -13.27 21.67 20.94
N GLU A 54 -12.49 21.81 19.89
CA GLU A 54 -12.80 22.70 18.77
C GLU A 54 -13.08 21.84 17.52
N ILE A 55 -14.15 22.14 16.80
CA ILE A 55 -14.43 21.53 15.50
C ILE A 55 -14.02 22.57 14.46
N ARG A 56 -13.04 22.21 13.65
CA ARG A 56 -12.65 22.96 12.47
C ARG A 56 -13.18 22.24 11.25
N SER A 57 -13.76 22.96 10.31
CA SER A 57 -14.17 22.42 9.02
C SER A 57 -13.54 23.27 7.93
N GLY A 58 -13.09 22.63 6.86
CA GLY A 58 -12.53 23.28 5.69
C GLY A 58 -12.85 22.45 4.46
N ASN A 59 -12.93 23.07 3.30
CA ASN A 59 -13.02 22.37 2.03
C ASN A 59 -11.59 22.04 1.58
N ILE A 60 -11.37 20.78 1.20
CA ILE A 60 -10.14 20.34 0.54
C ILE A 60 -10.51 20.20 -0.94
N GLN A 61 -9.84 20.96 -1.80
CA GLN A 61 -10.02 20.75 -3.24
C GLN A 61 -9.47 19.37 -3.62
N GLY A 62 -10.19 18.65 -4.50
CA GLY A 62 -9.84 17.28 -4.85
C GLY A 62 -8.41 17.12 -5.38
N GLU A 63 -7.85 18.15 -6.05
CA GLU A 63 -6.47 18.16 -6.51
C GLU A 63 -5.45 18.25 -5.35
N ASP A 64 -5.76 18.99 -4.30
CA ASP A 64 -4.90 19.08 -3.11
C ASP A 64 -4.93 17.78 -2.32
N TRP A 65 -6.06 17.11 -2.24
CA TRP A 65 -6.19 15.82 -1.59
C TRP A 65 -5.48 14.73 -2.38
N ALA A 66 -5.67 14.69 -3.69
CA ALA A 66 -5.06 13.70 -4.58
C ALA A 66 -3.52 13.75 -4.57
N ASN A 67 -2.91 14.89 -4.25
CA ASN A 67 -1.47 15.07 -4.25
C ASN A 67 -0.85 15.16 -2.84
N ASN A 68 -1.64 15.50 -1.82
CA ASN A 68 -1.11 15.78 -0.47
C ASN A 68 -0.54 14.52 0.22
N TRP A 69 -1.04 13.33 -0.11
CA TRP A 69 -0.51 12.07 0.39
C TRP A 69 0.89 11.74 -0.15
N LYS A 70 1.24 12.24 -1.35
CA LYS A 70 2.55 11.99 -1.99
C LYS A 70 3.73 12.47 -1.13
N GLN A 71 3.55 13.54 -0.36
CA GLN A 71 4.60 14.07 0.53
C GLN A 71 5.03 13.09 1.63
N TYR A 72 4.15 12.14 2.00
CA TYR A 72 4.42 11.14 3.03
C TYR A 72 5.18 9.92 2.50
N PHE A 73 5.28 9.78 1.15
CA PHE A 73 6.03 8.71 0.52
C PHE A 73 7.45 9.15 0.21
N LYS A 74 8.34 8.94 1.17
CA LYS A 74 9.77 9.22 1.00
C LYS A 74 10.53 7.94 0.67
N PRO A 75 11.64 8.04 -0.09
CA PRO A 75 12.53 6.92 -0.35
C PRO A 75 12.95 6.23 0.95
N PHE A 76 13.05 4.92 0.92
CA PHE A 76 13.56 4.12 2.03
C PHE A 76 14.29 2.89 1.50
N THR A 77 15.09 2.25 2.35
CA THR A 77 15.90 1.10 1.95
C THR A 77 15.52 -0.15 2.72
N VAL A 78 15.56 -1.28 2.00
CA VAL A 78 15.50 -2.63 2.58
C VAL A 78 16.76 -3.35 2.09
N ASP A 79 17.70 -3.60 2.96
CA ASP A 79 19.02 -4.14 2.66
C ASP A 79 19.74 -3.31 1.55
N HIS A 80 20.05 -3.91 0.41
CA HIS A 80 20.68 -3.26 -0.74
C HIS A 80 19.67 -2.72 -1.77
N ILE A 81 18.39 -2.72 -1.45
CA ILE A 81 17.31 -2.24 -2.32
C ILE A 81 16.86 -0.86 -1.86
N LEU A 82 16.77 0.09 -2.80
CA LEU A 82 16.13 1.37 -2.62
C LEU A 82 14.72 1.31 -3.20
N ILE A 83 13.73 1.63 -2.39
CA ILE A 83 12.33 1.74 -2.80
C ILE A 83 11.93 3.21 -2.73
N LYS A 84 11.39 3.72 -3.84
CA LYS A 84 10.93 5.10 -3.92
C LYS A 84 9.76 5.25 -4.90
N PRO A 85 8.90 6.27 -4.73
CA PRO A 85 7.95 6.65 -5.76
C PRO A 85 8.65 7.36 -6.93
N THR A 86 7.98 7.44 -8.09
CA THR A 86 8.56 8.04 -9.31
C THR A 86 8.88 9.51 -9.15
N TRP A 87 8.12 10.27 -8.36
CA TRP A 87 8.27 11.73 -8.14
C TRP A 87 9.38 12.12 -7.15
N GLU A 88 9.98 11.20 -6.44
CA GLU A 88 11.11 11.48 -5.55
C GLU A 88 12.44 11.27 -6.30
N GLU A 89 13.45 12.03 -5.95
CA GLU A 89 14.81 11.84 -6.47
C GLU A 89 15.52 10.68 -5.75
N ILE A 90 16.54 10.13 -6.38
CA ILE A 90 17.41 9.13 -5.75
C ILE A 90 18.36 9.86 -4.80
N PRO A 91 18.35 9.57 -3.50
CA PRO A 91 19.33 10.13 -2.58
C PRO A 91 20.74 9.70 -2.98
N LYS A 92 21.70 10.62 -2.96
CA LYS A 92 23.09 10.38 -3.39
C LYS A 92 23.74 9.20 -2.67
N GLU A 93 23.41 9.00 -1.41
CA GLU A 93 23.91 7.90 -0.59
C GLU A 93 23.34 6.52 -0.98
N HIS A 94 22.40 6.48 -1.93
CA HIS A 94 21.70 5.26 -2.35
C HIS A 94 21.79 5.00 -3.86
N GLU A 95 22.63 5.72 -4.59
CA GLU A 95 22.81 5.57 -6.04
C GLU A 95 23.37 4.19 -6.44
N ASP A 96 24.03 3.50 -5.53
CA ASP A 96 24.60 2.16 -5.71
C ASP A 96 23.60 1.01 -5.45
N LYS A 97 22.41 1.34 -4.95
CA LYS A 97 21.41 0.34 -4.58
C LYS A 97 20.56 -0.12 -5.76
N LEU A 98 20.03 -1.32 -5.65
CA LEU A 98 19.04 -1.84 -6.59
C LEU A 98 17.75 -1.00 -6.48
N LEU A 99 17.42 -0.28 -7.53
CA LEU A 99 16.27 0.63 -7.56
C LEU A 99 14.98 -0.11 -7.87
N ILE A 100 13.97 0.13 -7.03
CA ILE A 100 12.57 -0.25 -7.25
C ILE A 100 11.72 1.01 -7.12
N GLN A 101 10.94 1.31 -8.16
CA GLN A 101 10.02 2.43 -8.19
C GLN A 101 8.59 1.91 -7.99
N ILE A 102 7.90 2.40 -6.96
CA ILE A 102 6.52 2.03 -6.65
C ILE A 102 5.70 3.29 -6.43
N ASP A 103 4.74 3.48 -7.29
CA ASP A 103 3.70 4.47 -7.09
C ASP A 103 2.50 3.77 -6.45
N PRO A 104 2.21 4.05 -5.18
CA PRO A 104 1.20 3.28 -4.44
C PRO A 104 -0.23 3.46 -4.98
N GLY A 105 -0.52 4.53 -5.70
CA GLY A 105 -1.85 4.76 -6.29
C GLY A 105 -2.98 4.55 -5.28
N THR A 106 -4.07 3.91 -5.74
CA THR A 106 -5.20 3.44 -4.91
C THR A 106 -5.03 2.00 -4.44
N ALA A 107 -4.06 1.25 -4.99
CA ALA A 107 -3.79 -0.13 -4.61
C ALA A 107 -2.96 -0.20 -3.31
N PHE A 108 -3.15 -1.26 -2.54
CA PHE A 108 -2.34 -1.55 -1.36
C PHE A 108 -0.90 -1.92 -1.75
N GLY A 109 0.08 -1.63 -0.88
CA GLY A 109 1.46 -2.08 -1.09
C GLY A 109 2.46 -0.96 -1.35
N THR A 110 2.60 -0.04 -0.40
CA THR A 110 3.61 1.04 -0.44
C THR A 110 5.04 0.55 -0.18
N GLY A 111 5.17 -0.67 0.35
CA GLY A 111 6.44 -1.25 0.78
C GLY A 111 6.91 -0.83 2.18
N LYS A 112 6.31 0.19 2.79
CA LYS A 112 6.75 0.67 4.12
C LYS A 112 6.35 -0.22 5.29
N HIS A 113 5.30 -1.04 5.12
CA HIS A 113 4.85 -1.94 6.18
C HIS A 113 5.92 -3.01 6.47
N GLU A 114 6.11 -3.33 7.74
CA GLU A 114 7.15 -4.27 8.19
C GLU A 114 7.00 -5.65 7.55
N THR A 115 5.77 -6.11 7.33
CA THR A 115 5.51 -7.40 6.68
C THR A 115 6.01 -7.40 5.24
N THR A 116 5.78 -6.31 4.49
CA THR A 116 6.28 -6.16 3.13
C THR A 116 7.81 -6.15 3.11
N GLN A 117 8.43 -5.42 4.04
CA GLN A 117 9.89 -5.40 4.16
C GLN A 117 10.46 -6.78 4.51
N LEU A 118 9.77 -7.55 5.38
CA LEU A 118 10.15 -8.93 5.68
C LEU A 118 10.07 -9.82 4.44
N CYS A 119 8.99 -9.75 3.66
CA CYS A 119 8.87 -10.47 2.40
C CYS A 119 10.00 -10.10 1.42
N ILE A 120 10.31 -8.81 1.29
CA ILE A 120 11.43 -8.34 0.44
C ILE A 120 12.75 -8.95 0.90
N ARG A 121 13.06 -8.96 2.20
CA ARG A 121 14.28 -9.61 2.73
C ARG A 121 14.33 -11.10 2.44
N GLN A 122 13.19 -11.80 2.53
CA GLN A 122 13.12 -13.21 2.16
C GLN A 122 13.36 -13.39 0.66
N LEU A 123 12.78 -12.55 -0.20
CA LEU A 123 13.05 -12.58 -1.65
C LEU A 123 14.52 -12.34 -1.95
N VAL A 124 15.19 -11.40 -1.29
CA VAL A 124 16.65 -11.19 -1.41
C VAL A 124 17.44 -12.46 -1.09
N HIS A 125 16.98 -13.24 -0.11
CA HIS A 125 17.67 -14.46 0.31
C HIS A 125 17.41 -15.66 -0.60
N TYR A 126 16.17 -15.82 -1.10
CA TYR A 126 15.74 -17.03 -1.78
C TYR A 126 15.71 -16.93 -3.30
N VAL A 127 15.44 -15.75 -3.88
CA VAL A 127 15.37 -15.61 -5.34
C VAL A 127 16.73 -15.81 -5.98
N LYS A 128 16.75 -16.66 -7.02
CA LYS A 128 17.93 -16.90 -7.86
C LYS A 128 17.59 -16.62 -9.31
N PRO A 129 18.58 -16.30 -10.15
CA PRO A 129 18.35 -16.10 -11.57
C PRO A 129 17.63 -17.28 -12.22
N GLY A 130 16.62 -16.98 -13.04
CA GLY A 130 15.84 -17.96 -13.78
C GLY A 130 14.66 -18.56 -13.03
N MET A 131 14.44 -18.23 -11.75
CA MET A 131 13.30 -18.70 -10.99
C MET A 131 11.99 -18.08 -11.44
N LYS A 132 10.89 -18.82 -11.29
CA LYS A 132 9.52 -18.37 -11.49
C LYS A 132 8.84 -18.15 -10.15
N VAL A 133 8.17 -17.02 -10.00
CA VAL A 133 7.57 -16.60 -8.72
C VAL A 133 6.06 -16.39 -8.88
N LEU A 134 5.31 -16.89 -7.91
CA LEU A 134 3.89 -16.64 -7.75
C LEU A 134 3.70 -15.59 -6.65
N ASP A 135 3.00 -14.48 -6.94
CA ASP A 135 2.75 -13.38 -6.02
C ASP A 135 1.25 -13.29 -5.70
N LEU A 136 0.86 -13.77 -4.52
CA LEU A 136 -0.54 -13.85 -4.09
C LEU A 136 -0.95 -12.58 -3.34
N GLY A 137 -2.01 -11.93 -3.82
CA GLY A 137 -2.40 -10.61 -3.34
C GLY A 137 -1.35 -9.57 -3.70
N THR A 138 -1.06 -9.47 -5.00
CA THR A 138 0.10 -8.72 -5.52
C THR A 138 0.03 -7.20 -5.24
N GLY A 139 -1.17 -6.63 -5.08
CA GLY A 139 -1.38 -5.21 -4.79
C GLY A 139 -0.68 -4.30 -5.80
N SER A 140 0.26 -3.49 -5.35
CA SER A 140 1.09 -2.63 -6.20
C SER A 140 2.09 -3.38 -7.11
N GLY A 141 2.24 -4.69 -6.93
CA GLY A 141 3.23 -5.52 -7.61
C GLY A 141 4.63 -5.47 -6.98
N ILE A 142 4.78 -4.85 -5.81
CA ILE A 142 6.10 -4.60 -5.22
C ILE A 142 6.91 -5.87 -4.99
N LEU A 143 6.31 -6.98 -4.55
CA LEU A 143 7.02 -8.23 -4.29
C LEU A 143 7.44 -8.89 -5.59
N GLY A 144 6.53 -8.98 -6.56
CA GLY A 144 6.85 -9.53 -7.87
C GLY A 144 7.89 -8.70 -8.63
N ILE A 145 7.78 -7.36 -8.61
CA ILE A 145 8.79 -6.46 -9.19
C ILE A 145 10.14 -6.66 -8.51
N THR A 146 10.16 -6.79 -7.17
CA THR A 146 11.38 -7.10 -6.42
C THR A 146 11.99 -8.42 -6.90
N ALA A 147 11.20 -9.48 -7.04
CA ALA A 147 11.67 -10.77 -7.52
C ALA A 147 12.31 -10.67 -8.92
N ILE A 148 11.69 -9.95 -9.86
CA ILE A 148 12.27 -9.75 -11.21
C ILE A 148 13.58 -8.96 -11.14
N LYS A 149 13.65 -7.91 -10.35
CA LYS A 149 14.87 -7.11 -10.19
C LYS A 149 16.01 -7.90 -9.53
N LEU A 150 15.68 -8.91 -8.71
CA LEU A 150 16.64 -9.87 -8.13
C LEU A 150 17.05 -10.99 -9.10
N GLY A 151 16.43 -11.08 -10.28
CA GLY A 151 16.83 -12.03 -11.32
C GLY A 151 15.81 -13.14 -11.60
N ALA A 152 14.63 -13.14 -10.99
CA ALA A 152 13.57 -14.08 -11.37
C ALA A 152 13.27 -13.96 -12.87
N GLU A 153 13.00 -15.08 -13.54
CA GLU A 153 12.65 -15.12 -14.96
C GLU A 153 11.30 -14.48 -15.22
N SER A 154 10.31 -14.88 -14.43
CA SER A 154 8.93 -14.38 -14.56
C SER A 154 8.19 -14.41 -13.23
N VAL A 155 7.13 -13.61 -13.18
CA VAL A 155 6.18 -13.55 -12.07
C VAL A 155 4.78 -13.72 -12.60
N PHE A 156 3.94 -14.43 -11.86
CA PHE A 156 2.49 -14.40 -12.02
C PHE A 156 1.88 -13.86 -10.73
N GLY A 157 1.15 -12.76 -10.83
CA GLY A 157 0.47 -12.12 -9.71
C GLY A 157 -1.03 -12.38 -9.74
N THR A 158 -1.65 -12.48 -8.58
CA THR A 158 -3.12 -12.49 -8.45
C THR A 158 -3.57 -11.46 -7.44
N ASP A 159 -4.73 -10.84 -7.68
CA ASP A 159 -5.38 -9.96 -6.72
C ASP A 159 -6.90 -9.97 -6.93
N LEU A 160 -7.66 -9.70 -5.86
CA LEU A 160 -9.11 -9.55 -5.93
C LEU A 160 -9.50 -8.16 -6.45
N ASP A 161 -8.65 -7.16 -6.22
CA ASP A 161 -8.92 -5.77 -6.57
C ASP A 161 -8.47 -5.46 -8.01
N GLU A 162 -9.40 -5.01 -8.85
CA GLU A 162 -9.11 -4.56 -10.21
C GLU A 162 -8.07 -3.41 -10.24
N ASN A 163 -8.05 -2.57 -9.20
CA ASN A 163 -7.07 -1.49 -9.12
C ASN A 163 -5.63 -2.01 -9.01
N ALA A 164 -5.42 -3.20 -8.44
CA ALA A 164 -4.11 -3.83 -8.38
C ALA A 164 -3.56 -4.13 -9.79
N ILE A 165 -4.41 -4.61 -10.71
CA ILE A 165 -4.01 -4.90 -12.09
C ILE A 165 -3.47 -3.65 -12.79
N THR A 166 -4.19 -2.53 -12.61
CA THR A 166 -3.78 -1.24 -13.16
C THR A 166 -2.48 -0.73 -12.52
N ALA A 167 -2.37 -0.86 -11.19
CA ALA A 167 -1.20 -0.42 -10.43
C ALA A 167 0.07 -1.22 -10.83
N VAL A 168 -0.05 -2.54 -10.96
CA VAL A 168 1.05 -3.41 -11.43
C VAL A 168 1.54 -2.92 -12.78
N GLY A 169 0.63 -2.69 -13.74
CA GLY A 169 1.00 -2.21 -15.09
C GLY A 169 1.82 -0.93 -15.05
N GLY A 170 1.38 0.08 -14.32
CA GLY A 170 2.10 1.35 -14.17
C GLY A 170 3.46 1.20 -13.48
N ASN A 171 3.52 0.35 -12.45
CA ASN A 171 4.76 0.10 -11.73
C ASN A 171 5.77 -0.73 -12.55
N LEU A 172 5.31 -1.63 -13.42
CA LEU A 172 6.19 -2.33 -14.38
C LEU A 172 6.83 -1.33 -15.35
N ASP A 173 6.03 -0.43 -15.92
CA ASP A 173 6.51 0.61 -16.83
C ASP A 173 7.56 1.50 -16.15
N SER A 174 7.31 1.93 -14.90
CA SER A 174 8.22 2.74 -14.09
C SER A 174 9.55 2.04 -13.78
N ASN A 175 9.56 0.71 -13.76
CA ASN A 175 10.75 -0.11 -13.50
C ASN A 175 11.43 -0.62 -14.78
N GLY A 176 10.88 -0.33 -15.95
CA GLY A 176 11.38 -0.83 -17.24
C GLY A 176 11.26 -2.35 -17.37
N ILE A 177 10.23 -2.96 -16.77
CA ILE A 177 10.00 -4.40 -16.81
C ILE A 177 8.99 -4.71 -17.92
N PRO A 178 9.35 -5.55 -18.92
CA PRO A 178 8.41 -5.99 -19.94
C PRO A 178 7.22 -6.75 -19.33
N LYS A 179 6.01 -6.50 -19.86
CA LYS A 179 4.77 -7.11 -19.33
C LYS A 179 4.75 -8.63 -19.46
N GLU A 180 5.52 -9.18 -20.42
CA GLU A 180 5.67 -10.62 -20.61
C GLU A 180 6.38 -11.31 -19.45
N ARG A 181 7.12 -10.54 -18.63
CA ARG A 181 7.82 -11.07 -17.46
C ARG A 181 6.96 -11.05 -16.19
N PHE A 182 5.87 -10.28 -16.18
CA PHE A 182 4.98 -10.22 -15.03
C PHE A 182 3.52 -10.21 -15.52
N ALA A 183 2.92 -11.38 -15.61
CA ALA A 183 1.50 -11.51 -15.86
C ALA A 183 0.71 -11.35 -14.56
N VAL A 184 -0.47 -10.78 -14.63
CA VAL A 184 -1.37 -10.61 -13.47
C VAL A 184 -2.80 -10.96 -13.86
N ALA A 185 -3.50 -11.66 -12.96
CA ALA A 185 -4.91 -12.02 -13.11
C ALA A 185 -5.72 -11.49 -11.94
N GLN A 186 -6.91 -10.94 -12.23
CA GLN A 186 -7.88 -10.62 -11.21
C GLN A 186 -8.65 -11.86 -10.82
N GLY A 187 -8.74 -12.14 -9.53
CA GLY A 187 -9.55 -13.21 -8.98
C GLY A 187 -8.88 -13.95 -7.82
N ASN A 188 -9.62 -14.89 -7.25
CA ASN A 188 -9.15 -15.69 -6.13
C ASN A 188 -8.55 -17.01 -6.63
N ILE A 189 -7.26 -17.18 -6.46
CA ILE A 189 -6.57 -18.41 -6.90
C ILE A 189 -7.02 -19.67 -6.12
N ILE A 190 -7.66 -19.51 -4.96
CA ILE A 190 -8.10 -20.63 -4.13
C ILE A 190 -9.31 -21.33 -4.75
N ASP A 191 -10.26 -20.57 -5.28
CA ASP A 191 -11.57 -21.08 -5.69
C ASP A 191 -11.99 -20.71 -7.12
N ASP A 192 -11.20 -19.92 -7.85
CA ASP A 192 -11.45 -19.58 -9.25
C ASP A 192 -10.62 -20.46 -10.20
N PRO A 193 -11.25 -21.44 -10.88
CA PRO A 193 -10.54 -22.31 -11.81
C PRO A 193 -9.88 -21.55 -12.97
N ALA A 194 -10.46 -20.43 -13.43
CA ALA A 194 -9.89 -19.67 -14.52
C ALA A 194 -8.57 -19.00 -14.11
N VAL A 195 -8.48 -18.52 -12.86
CA VAL A 195 -7.26 -17.97 -12.30
C VAL A 195 -6.22 -19.07 -12.07
N GLN A 196 -6.65 -20.24 -11.56
CA GLN A 196 -5.78 -21.40 -11.37
C GLN A 196 -5.18 -21.89 -12.69
N ASP A 197 -6.01 -22.02 -13.73
CA ASP A 197 -5.56 -22.45 -15.07
C ASP A 197 -4.61 -21.42 -15.70
N ALA A 198 -4.88 -20.12 -15.53
CA ALA A 198 -4.02 -19.05 -16.01
C ALA A 198 -2.66 -19.03 -15.27
N ALA A 199 -2.66 -19.27 -13.96
CA ALA A 199 -1.45 -19.38 -13.16
C ALA A 199 -0.63 -20.62 -13.53
N GLY A 200 -1.30 -21.74 -13.78
CA GLY A 200 -0.69 -23.05 -13.99
C GLY A 200 -0.31 -23.73 -12.67
N TYR A 201 -0.05 -25.02 -12.77
CA TYR A 201 0.20 -25.87 -11.60
C TYR A 201 1.65 -26.37 -11.57
N GLY A 202 2.27 -26.31 -10.38
CA GLY A 202 3.58 -26.89 -10.13
C GLY A 202 4.73 -26.29 -10.95
N CYS A 203 4.59 -25.04 -11.41
CA CYS A 203 5.55 -24.39 -12.30
C CYS A 203 6.33 -23.23 -11.63
N TYR A 204 6.15 -23.00 -10.34
CA TYR A 204 6.81 -21.94 -9.59
C TYR A 204 7.85 -22.50 -8.62
N ASP A 205 8.97 -21.78 -8.50
CA ASP A 205 10.03 -22.07 -7.54
C ASP A 205 9.77 -21.43 -6.18
N ILE A 206 9.07 -20.28 -6.19
CA ILE A 206 8.71 -19.52 -4.99
C ILE A 206 7.26 -19.07 -5.12
N ALA A 207 6.50 -19.21 -4.02
CA ALA A 207 5.23 -18.48 -3.81
C ALA A 207 5.45 -17.46 -2.68
N VAL A 208 5.07 -16.21 -2.91
CA VAL A 208 5.10 -15.15 -1.92
C VAL A 208 3.69 -14.60 -1.71
N ALA A 209 3.32 -14.37 -0.45
CA ALA A 209 2.03 -13.81 -0.07
C ALA A 209 2.22 -12.86 1.11
N ASN A 210 1.71 -11.64 0.98
CA ASN A 210 1.64 -10.67 2.07
C ASN A 210 0.19 -10.27 2.29
N ILE A 211 -0.61 -11.23 2.72
CA ILE A 211 -2.05 -11.16 2.92
C ILE A 211 -2.41 -11.64 4.34
N LEU A 212 -3.70 -11.61 4.68
CA LEU A 212 -4.17 -12.10 5.98
C LEU A 212 -3.87 -13.59 6.15
N ALA A 213 -3.43 -13.98 7.34
CA ALA A 213 -3.05 -15.36 7.65
C ALA A 213 -4.20 -16.35 7.44
N ASP A 214 -5.42 -15.94 7.77
CA ASP A 214 -6.61 -16.79 7.61
C ASP A 214 -6.86 -17.20 6.15
N VAL A 215 -6.44 -16.38 5.18
CA VAL A 215 -6.55 -16.70 3.74
C VAL A 215 -5.48 -17.69 3.28
N ILE A 216 -4.35 -17.78 3.99
CA ILE A 216 -3.23 -18.67 3.63
C ILE A 216 -3.44 -20.08 4.22
N ILE A 217 -4.22 -20.20 5.31
CA ILE A 217 -4.31 -21.43 6.13
C ILE A 217 -5.49 -22.30 5.68
N GLU A 218 -6.43 -21.79 4.90
CA GLU A 218 -7.51 -22.59 4.29
C GLU A 218 -6.98 -23.43 3.12
#